data_07315ede0b267d79df34df0ae9f0dd2d
#
_entry.id   07315ede0b267d79df34df0ae9f0dd2d
#
_cell.length_a   1.000
_cell.length_b   1.000
_cell.length_c   1.000
_cell.angle_alpha   90.00
_cell.angle_beta   90.00
_cell.angle_gamma   90.00
#
_symmetry.space_group_name_H-M   'P 1'
#
loop_
_entity.id
_entity.type
_entity.pdbx_description
1 polymer ?
#
loop_
_entity_poly.entity_id
_entity_poly.type
_entity_poly.pdbx_seq_one_letter_code
_entity_poly.pdbx_strand_id
1 'polypeptide(L)'
;MRGTSFEPSVRRLRRGQRILLVDDDPGVRASISEVLVSEGYVVIPANDGQQALNLVASIQVDLVLLDLNMPVKNGWDTFERLSAEHALIPVIIATARPNQFFMALNSGAGALLEKPMDIPILLRTIKELLAESADERLARLTGASTKFYYRSTLTNG
;
A
#
# COMPACT_ATOMS: atom_id res chain seq x y z
N MET A 1 -3.63 -25.71 28.33
CA MET A 1 -3.36 -25.59 27.88
C MET A 1 -3.52 -25.07 27.14
N ARG A 2 -3.61 -24.51 26.96
CA ARG A 2 -3.82 -24.24 26.44
C ARG A 2 -4.11 -23.02 25.85
N GLY A 3 -4.52 -21.86 25.91
CA GLY A 3 -4.75 -20.56 25.38
C GLY A 3 -3.53 -19.83 24.83
N THR A 4 -2.40 -20.46 24.89
CA THR A 4 -1.13 -19.86 24.52
C THR A 4 -0.88 -19.77 23.01
N SER A 5 -1.75 -20.40 22.22
CA SER A 5 -1.54 -20.45 20.75
C SER A 5 -1.81 -19.13 20.03
N PHE A 6 -2.49 -18.19 20.68
CA PHE A 6 -2.83 -16.92 20.06
C PHE A 6 -1.66 -15.97 19.94
N GLU A 7 -0.84 -15.84 20.98
CA GLU A 7 0.25 -14.88 20.98
C GLU A 7 1.29 -15.10 19.89
N PRO A 8 1.76 -16.33 19.66
CA PRO A 8 2.70 -16.56 18.58
C PRO A 8 2.13 -16.21 17.21
N SER A 9 0.83 -16.44 17.00
CA SER A 9 0.18 -16.12 15.73
C SER A 9 0.11 -14.60 15.52
N VAL A 10 -0.21 -13.84 16.55
CA VAL A 10 -0.27 -12.38 16.47
C VAL A 10 1.11 -11.80 16.18
N ARG A 11 2.15 -12.31 16.84
CA ARG A 11 3.52 -11.89 16.56
C ARG A 11 3.92 -12.20 15.14
N ARG A 12 3.51 -13.35 14.63
CA ARG A 12 3.82 -13.75 13.26
C ARG A 12 3.18 -12.81 12.25
N LEU A 13 1.97 -12.32 12.52
CA LEU A 13 1.29 -11.36 11.66
C LEU A 13 2.01 -10.01 11.59
N ARG A 14 2.72 -9.63 12.65
CA ARG A 14 3.49 -8.39 12.67
C ARG A 14 4.88 -8.53 12.07
N ARG A 15 5.45 -9.73 12.13
CA ARG A 15 6.80 -9.97 11.64
C ARG A 15 6.80 -10.43 10.22
N GLY A 16 7.62 -9.77 9.42
CA GLY A 16 7.84 -10.19 8.07
C GLY A 16 6.65 -9.95 7.14
N GLN A 17 5.74 -9.04 7.48
CA GLN A 17 4.72 -8.62 6.54
C GLN A 17 5.40 -8.00 5.34
N ARG A 18 4.92 -8.36 4.16
CA ARG A 18 5.57 -8.06 2.90
C ARG A 18 4.92 -6.88 2.22
N ILE A 19 5.73 -5.86 1.96
CA ILE A 19 5.29 -4.66 1.28
C ILE A 19 5.95 -4.61 -0.09
N LEU A 20 5.13 -4.59 -1.13
CA LEU A 20 5.57 -4.37 -2.49
C LEU A 20 5.68 -2.86 -2.71
N LEU A 21 6.89 -2.39 -2.94
CA LEU A 21 7.18 -0.97 -3.16
C LEU A 21 7.43 -0.72 -4.63
N VAL A 22 6.50 -0.03 -5.28
CA VAL A 22 6.52 0.21 -6.72
C VAL A 22 6.81 1.68 -6.97
N ASP A 23 8.01 1.98 -7.44
CA ASP A 23 8.45 3.34 -7.76
C ASP A 23 9.58 3.23 -8.78
N ASP A 24 9.55 4.05 -9.81
CA ASP A 24 10.59 4.02 -10.85
C ASP A 24 11.88 4.74 -10.44
N ASP A 25 11.84 5.57 -9.40
CA ASP A 25 13.01 6.27 -8.91
C ASP A 25 13.80 5.38 -7.93
N PRO A 26 15.03 4.96 -8.29
CA PRO A 26 15.81 4.09 -7.41
C PRO A 26 16.20 4.75 -6.10
N GLY A 27 16.39 6.06 -6.06
CA GLY A 27 16.69 6.77 -4.83
C GLY A 27 15.54 6.77 -3.86
N VAL A 28 14.33 7.00 -4.36
CA VAL A 28 13.10 6.94 -3.56
C VAL A 28 12.88 5.52 -3.05
N ARG A 29 13.00 4.52 -3.92
CA ARG A 29 12.87 3.11 -3.50
C ARG A 29 13.85 2.76 -2.38
N ALA A 30 15.11 3.16 -2.53
CA ALA A 30 16.14 2.86 -1.53
C ALA A 30 15.81 3.52 -0.18
N SER A 31 15.42 4.79 -0.20
CA SER A 31 15.11 5.54 1.03
C SER A 31 13.90 4.97 1.75
N ILE A 32 12.83 4.71 1.02
CA ILE A 32 11.61 4.15 1.62
C ILE A 32 11.85 2.72 2.09
N SER A 33 12.57 1.91 1.32
CA SER A 33 12.90 0.55 1.71
C SER A 33 13.66 0.52 3.03
N GLU A 34 14.64 1.40 3.19
CA GLU A 34 15.42 1.47 4.42
C GLU A 34 14.55 1.74 5.65
N VAL A 35 13.62 2.67 5.52
CA VAL A 35 12.68 3.01 6.59
C VAL A 35 11.77 1.81 6.91
N LEU A 36 11.20 1.18 5.90
CA LEU A 36 10.28 0.06 6.10
C LEU A 36 10.98 -1.15 6.70
N VAL A 37 12.19 -1.44 6.25
CA VAL A 37 12.99 -2.55 6.82
C VAL A 37 13.30 -2.27 8.28
N SER A 38 13.62 -1.03 8.65
CA SER A 38 13.90 -0.67 10.03
C SER A 38 12.68 -0.87 10.95
N GLU A 39 11.48 -0.83 10.38
CA GLU A 39 10.23 -1.08 11.11
C GLU A 39 9.81 -2.55 11.14
N GLY A 40 10.63 -3.44 10.57
CA GLY A 40 10.39 -4.88 10.61
C GLY A 40 9.65 -5.45 9.41
N TYR A 41 9.39 -4.66 8.39
CA TYR A 41 8.74 -5.14 7.16
C TYR A 41 9.74 -5.79 6.22
N VAL A 42 9.25 -6.72 5.42
CA VAL A 42 9.99 -7.26 4.27
C VAL A 42 9.59 -6.44 3.06
N VAL A 43 10.56 -5.82 2.41
CA VAL A 43 10.29 -4.95 1.27
C VAL A 43 10.66 -5.68 -0.02
N ILE A 44 9.71 -5.68 -0.94
CA ILE A 44 9.88 -6.25 -2.28
C ILE A 44 9.84 -5.08 -3.25
N PRO A 45 10.97 -4.71 -3.87
CA PRO A 45 10.99 -3.56 -4.77
C PRO A 45 10.53 -3.94 -6.17
N ALA A 46 9.83 -3.02 -6.81
CA ALA A 46 9.48 -3.10 -8.23
C ALA A 46 9.72 -1.73 -8.86
N ASN A 47 10.28 -1.71 -10.05
CA ASN A 47 10.61 -0.45 -10.72
C ASN A 47 9.55 0.01 -11.72
N ASP A 48 8.57 -0.83 -12.02
CA ASP A 48 7.44 -0.48 -12.89
C ASP A 48 6.21 -1.33 -12.58
N GLY A 49 5.10 -1.00 -13.22
CA GLY A 49 3.84 -1.69 -12.98
C GLY A 49 3.83 -3.13 -13.45
N GLN A 50 4.51 -3.44 -14.54
CA GLN A 50 4.55 -4.82 -15.04
C GLN A 50 5.32 -5.73 -14.09
N GLN A 51 6.45 -5.25 -13.59
CA GLN A 51 7.21 -6.00 -12.58
C GLN A 51 6.38 -6.22 -11.32
N ALA A 52 5.64 -5.19 -10.90
CA ALA A 52 4.75 -5.30 -9.74
C ALA A 52 3.71 -6.39 -9.92
N LEU A 53 3.04 -6.42 -11.08
CA LEU A 53 2.03 -7.42 -11.38
C LEU A 53 2.62 -8.84 -11.40
N ASN A 54 3.80 -9.01 -11.98
CA ASN A 54 4.48 -10.29 -12.01
C ASN A 54 4.82 -10.77 -10.59
N LEU A 55 5.28 -9.87 -9.73
CA LEU A 55 5.64 -10.21 -8.36
C LEU A 55 4.43 -10.61 -7.53
N VAL A 56 3.33 -9.87 -7.63
CA VAL A 56 2.10 -10.19 -6.89
C VAL A 56 1.55 -11.55 -7.30
N ALA A 57 1.72 -11.93 -8.57
CA ALA A 57 1.26 -13.22 -9.07
C ALA A 57 2.10 -14.39 -8.55
N SER A 58 3.36 -14.16 -8.19
CA SER A 58 4.31 -15.23 -7.86
C SER A 58 4.68 -15.33 -6.39
N ILE A 59 4.54 -14.25 -5.61
CA ILE A 59 4.88 -14.24 -4.19
C ILE A 59 3.76 -13.63 -3.37
N GLN A 60 3.75 -13.93 -2.08
CA GLN A 60 2.77 -13.34 -1.17
C GLN A 60 3.13 -11.89 -0.88
N VAL A 61 2.16 -11.01 -1.04
CA VAL A 61 2.28 -9.57 -0.74
C VAL A 61 1.13 -9.18 0.18
N ASP A 62 1.44 -8.46 1.24
CA ASP A 62 0.45 -8.04 2.23
C ASP A 62 -0.08 -6.63 1.99
N LEU A 63 0.72 -5.78 1.35
CA LEU A 63 0.35 -4.41 1.03
C LEU A 63 1.18 -3.92 -0.16
N VAL A 64 0.58 -3.06 -0.98
CA VAL A 64 1.28 -2.42 -2.10
C VAL A 64 1.36 -0.92 -1.85
N LEU A 65 2.56 -0.37 -1.95
CA LEU A 65 2.78 1.07 -2.00
C LEU A 65 3.12 1.41 -3.45
N LEU A 66 2.21 2.09 -4.12
CA LEU A 66 2.25 2.29 -5.56
C LEU A 66 2.39 3.76 -5.92
N ASP A 67 3.48 4.09 -6.62
CA ASP A 67 3.67 5.41 -7.21
C ASP A 67 2.86 5.51 -8.50
N LEU A 68 2.04 6.56 -8.62
CA LEU A 68 1.27 6.81 -9.85
C LEU A 68 2.10 7.43 -10.96
N ASN A 69 3.23 8.04 -10.63
CA ASN A 69 4.00 8.84 -11.58
C ASN A 69 5.08 8.05 -12.32
N MET A 70 4.71 6.86 -12.80
CA MET A 70 5.65 6.01 -13.54
C MET A 70 5.49 6.25 -15.05
N PRO A 71 6.62 6.44 -15.78
CA PRO A 71 6.54 6.84 -17.20
C PRO A 71 6.15 5.70 -18.15
N VAL A 72 6.47 4.45 -17.83
CA VAL A 72 6.32 3.34 -18.78
C VAL A 72 4.92 2.75 -18.73
N LYS A 73 4.31 2.68 -17.57
CA LYS A 73 2.96 2.16 -17.42
C LYS A 73 2.24 3.03 -16.40
N ASN A 74 1.10 3.53 -16.79
CA ASN A 74 0.29 4.38 -15.92
C ASN A 74 0.02 3.63 -14.61
N GLY A 75 0.30 4.28 -13.49
CA GLY A 75 0.05 3.70 -12.18
C GLY A 75 -1.40 3.31 -11.96
N TRP A 76 -2.34 4.04 -12.55
CA TRP A 76 -3.76 3.69 -12.48
C TRP A 76 -4.07 2.38 -13.20
N ASP A 77 -3.45 2.11 -14.35
CA ASP A 77 -3.63 0.82 -15.04
C ASP A 77 -3.13 -0.32 -14.18
N THR A 78 -1.99 -0.14 -13.53
CA THR A 78 -1.44 -1.12 -12.60
C THR A 78 -2.40 -1.34 -11.44
N PHE A 79 -2.93 -0.25 -10.86
CA PHE A 79 -3.88 -0.33 -9.76
C PHE A 79 -5.15 -1.09 -10.17
N GLU A 80 -5.70 -0.79 -11.34
CA GLU A 80 -6.90 -1.48 -11.84
C GLU A 80 -6.69 -2.99 -11.92
N ARG A 81 -5.55 -3.41 -12.43
CA ARG A 81 -5.25 -4.83 -12.54
C ARG A 81 -5.02 -5.48 -11.18
N LEU A 82 -4.33 -4.78 -10.27
CA LEU A 82 -4.17 -5.26 -8.90
C LEU A 82 -5.52 -5.46 -8.23
N SER A 83 -6.42 -4.49 -8.39
CA SER A 83 -7.75 -4.54 -7.79
C SER A 83 -8.61 -5.64 -8.37
N ALA A 84 -8.49 -5.90 -9.68
CA ALA A 84 -9.27 -6.94 -10.34
C ALA A 84 -8.79 -8.35 -9.97
N GLU A 85 -7.49 -8.54 -9.85
CA GLU A 85 -6.90 -9.87 -9.67
C GLU A 85 -6.56 -10.18 -8.21
N HIS A 86 -6.30 -9.14 -7.39
CA HIS A 86 -5.85 -9.26 -6.00
C HIS A 86 -6.59 -8.27 -5.11
N ALA A 87 -7.90 -8.32 -5.13
CA ALA A 87 -8.77 -7.31 -4.52
C ALA A 87 -8.56 -7.10 -3.02
N LEU A 88 -8.12 -8.12 -2.30
CA LEU A 88 -7.97 -8.03 -0.84
C LEU A 88 -6.62 -7.47 -0.39
N ILE A 89 -5.69 -7.25 -1.31
CA ILE A 89 -4.41 -6.62 -0.96
C ILE A 89 -4.63 -5.10 -0.90
N PRO A 90 -4.43 -4.47 0.26
CA PRO A 90 -4.59 -3.02 0.36
C PRO A 90 -3.51 -2.29 -0.44
N VAL A 91 -3.90 -1.20 -1.08
CA VAL A 91 -2.98 -0.39 -1.88
C VAL A 91 -2.97 1.03 -1.34
N ILE A 92 -1.77 1.52 -1.04
CA ILE A 92 -1.51 2.93 -0.78
C ILE A 92 -1.01 3.54 -2.09
N ILE A 93 -1.69 4.57 -2.55
CA ILE A 93 -1.29 5.31 -3.74
C ILE A 93 -0.45 6.50 -3.30
N ALA A 94 0.73 6.66 -3.89
CA ALA A 94 1.58 7.82 -3.70
C ALA A 94 1.64 8.63 -4.99
N THR A 95 1.50 9.94 -4.90
CA THR A 95 1.49 10.79 -6.10
C THR A 95 2.04 12.18 -5.82
N ALA A 96 2.80 12.73 -6.79
CA ALA A 96 3.16 14.13 -6.80
C ALA A 96 2.10 14.99 -7.53
N ARG A 97 1.12 14.35 -8.17
CA ARG A 97 0.08 15.06 -8.92
C ARG A 97 -1.06 15.48 -8.00
N PRO A 98 -1.54 16.71 -8.10
CA PRO A 98 -2.74 17.13 -7.37
C PRO A 98 -4.00 16.50 -7.98
N ASN A 99 -5.11 16.63 -7.27
CA ASN A 99 -6.46 16.28 -7.78
C ASN A 99 -6.68 14.79 -8.07
N GLN A 100 -5.99 13.91 -7.34
CA GLN A 100 -6.20 12.47 -7.48
C GLN A 100 -7.15 11.87 -6.43
N PHE A 101 -7.63 12.71 -5.51
CA PHE A 101 -8.42 12.27 -4.36
C PHE A 101 -9.68 11.48 -4.75
N PHE A 102 -10.50 12.07 -5.61
CA PHE A 102 -11.77 11.42 -5.97
C PHE A 102 -11.56 10.11 -6.72
N MET A 103 -10.55 10.08 -7.57
CA MET A 103 -10.24 8.87 -8.33
C MET A 103 -9.77 7.75 -7.40
N ALA A 104 -8.91 8.08 -6.44
CA ALA A 104 -8.44 7.12 -5.45
C ALA A 104 -9.58 6.62 -4.56
N LEU A 105 -10.41 7.54 -4.07
CA LEU A 105 -11.54 7.20 -3.22
C LEU A 105 -12.52 6.25 -3.93
N ASN A 106 -12.85 6.56 -5.17
CA ASN A 106 -13.81 5.77 -5.95
C ASN A 106 -13.24 4.45 -6.45
N SER A 107 -11.91 4.30 -6.48
CA SER A 107 -11.26 3.11 -6.99
C SER A 107 -11.15 1.96 -5.98
N GLY A 108 -11.42 2.24 -4.70
CA GLY A 108 -11.24 1.25 -3.65
C GLY A 108 -9.84 1.20 -3.06
N ALA A 109 -8.97 2.16 -3.39
CA ALA A 109 -7.67 2.28 -2.77
C ALA A 109 -7.81 2.46 -1.26
N GLY A 110 -6.85 1.95 -0.50
CA GLY A 110 -6.84 2.09 0.95
C GLY A 110 -6.46 3.49 1.40
N ALA A 111 -5.55 4.13 0.67
CA ALA A 111 -5.05 5.45 1.02
C ALA A 111 -4.49 6.18 -0.19
N LEU A 112 -4.43 7.49 -0.09
CA LEU A 112 -3.72 8.35 -1.03
C LEU A 112 -2.81 9.28 -0.24
N LEU A 113 -1.51 9.22 -0.52
CA LEU A 113 -0.52 10.08 0.10
C LEU A 113 0.13 10.95 -0.97
N GLU A 114 0.07 12.25 -0.80
CA GLU A 114 0.74 13.17 -1.72
C GLU A 114 2.21 13.30 -1.37
N LYS A 115 3.07 13.34 -2.38
CA LYS A 115 4.50 13.53 -2.22
C LYS A 115 4.84 15.01 -1.97
N PRO A 116 5.84 15.31 -1.16
CA PRO A 116 6.70 14.39 -0.42
C PRO A 116 5.95 13.75 0.74
N MET A 117 6.09 12.42 0.87
CA MET A 117 5.38 11.69 1.91
C MET A 117 5.98 11.94 3.29
N ASP A 118 5.10 12.18 4.26
CA ASP A 118 5.47 12.25 5.66
C ASP A 118 5.69 10.82 6.18
N ILE A 119 6.90 10.50 6.60
CA ILE A 119 7.26 9.14 7.00
C ILE A 119 6.43 8.64 8.18
N PRO A 120 6.26 9.38 9.29
CA PRO A 120 5.38 8.93 10.37
C PRO A 120 3.96 8.63 9.92
N ILE A 121 3.41 9.43 9.01
CA ILE A 121 2.08 9.21 8.46
C ILE A 121 2.04 7.96 7.58
N LEU A 122 3.05 7.77 6.75
CA LEU A 122 3.16 6.56 5.93
C LEU A 122 3.17 5.32 6.79
N LEU A 123 3.99 5.29 7.83
CA LEU A 123 4.10 4.14 8.73
C LEU A 123 2.80 3.85 9.47
N ARG A 124 2.11 4.91 9.91
CA ARG A 124 0.81 4.76 10.56
C ARG A 124 -0.23 4.19 9.60
N THR A 125 -0.28 4.73 8.40
CA THR A 125 -1.22 4.29 7.37
C THR A 125 -1.01 2.82 7.01
N ILE A 126 0.25 2.40 6.88
CA ILE A 126 0.59 1.00 6.64
C ILE A 126 0.04 0.12 7.76
N LYS A 127 0.30 0.49 9.01
CA LYS A 127 -0.19 -0.29 10.16
C LYS A 127 -1.71 -0.41 10.18
N GLU A 128 -2.40 0.69 9.92
CA GLU A 128 -3.86 0.70 9.94
C GLU A 128 -4.44 -0.17 8.83
N LEU A 129 -3.88 -0.10 7.64
CA LEU A 129 -4.37 -0.92 6.52
C LEU A 129 -4.05 -2.40 6.73
N LEU A 130 -2.89 -2.73 7.25
CA LEU A 130 -2.54 -4.12 7.54
C LEU A 130 -3.38 -4.71 8.67
N ALA A 131 -3.90 -3.88 9.57
CA ALA A 131 -4.75 -4.32 10.67
C ALA A 131 -6.22 -4.51 10.26
N GLU A 132 -6.63 -4.03 9.09
CA GLU A 132 -8.00 -4.18 8.62
C GLU A 132 -8.35 -5.64 8.35
N SER A 133 -9.59 -6.02 8.67
CA SER A 133 -10.12 -7.33 8.32
C SER A 133 -10.42 -7.43 6.82
N ALA A 134 -10.59 -8.65 6.33
CA ALA A 134 -11.03 -8.87 4.96
C ALA A 134 -12.39 -8.24 4.69
N ASP A 135 -13.30 -8.28 5.68
CA ASP A 135 -14.63 -7.67 5.56
C ASP A 135 -14.55 -6.16 5.41
N GLU A 136 -13.66 -5.50 6.15
CA GLU A 136 -13.46 -4.05 6.02
C GLU A 136 -12.93 -3.67 4.64
N ARG A 137 -11.99 -4.45 4.12
CA ARG A 137 -11.44 -4.23 2.78
C ARG A 137 -12.50 -4.44 1.70
N LEU A 138 -13.27 -5.50 1.85
CA LEU A 138 -14.35 -5.79 0.90
C LEU A 138 -15.43 -4.71 0.92
N ALA A 139 -15.79 -4.20 2.09
CA ALA A 139 -16.74 -3.11 2.21
C ALA A 139 -16.28 -1.85 1.49
N ARG A 140 -14.99 -1.55 1.52
CA ARG A 140 -14.42 -0.42 0.80
C ARG A 140 -14.51 -0.63 -0.71
N LEU A 141 -14.19 -1.82 -1.18
CA LEU A 141 -14.22 -2.15 -2.60
C LEU A 141 -15.63 -2.12 -3.19
N THR A 142 -16.62 -2.49 -2.40
CA THR A 142 -18.02 -2.52 -2.84
C THR A 142 -18.76 -1.20 -2.63
N GLY A 143 -18.07 -0.20 -2.09
CA GLY A 143 -18.68 1.10 -1.79
C GLY A 143 -19.53 1.12 -0.53
N ALA A 144 -19.56 0.04 0.24
CA ALA A 144 -20.30 -0.02 1.50
C ALA A 144 -19.60 0.72 2.63
N SER A 145 -18.33 1.04 2.46
CA SER A 145 -17.55 1.83 3.42
C SER A 145 -16.81 2.92 2.67
N THR A 146 -16.76 4.11 3.26
CA THR A 146 -15.98 5.24 2.75
C THR A 146 -14.68 5.44 3.52
N LYS A 147 -14.29 4.48 4.33
CA LYS A 147 -13.05 4.56 5.09
C LYS A 147 -11.85 4.62 4.15
N PHE A 148 -11.14 5.76 4.20
CA PHE A 148 -10.09 6.07 3.26
C PHE A 148 -9.11 7.04 3.93
N TYR A 149 -7.83 6.74 3.82
CA TYR A 149 -6.80 7.58 4.42
C TYR A 149 -6.23 8.52 3.36
N TYR A 150 -6.37 9.83 3.62
CA TYR A 150 -5.89 10.85 2.69
C TYR A 150 -4.95 11.82 3.41
N ARG A 151 -3.85 12.13 2.74
CA ARG A 151 -2.92 13.13 3.24
C ARG A 151 -2.39 13.97 2.07
N SER A 152 -2.67 15.26 2.13
CA SER A 152 -2.24 16.24 1.15
C SER A 152 -1.08 17.06 1.71
N THR A 153 -0.13 17.40 0.85
CA THR A 153 0.94 18.33 1.19
C THR A 153 0.46 19.77 1.23
N LEU A 154 -0.73 20.04 0.68
CA LEU A 154 -1.28 21.40 0.59
C LEU A 154 -2.00 21.87 1.86
N THR A 155 -2.17 20.99 2.84
CA THR A 155 -2.93 21.33 4.06
C THR A 155 -2.08 21.90 5.17
N ASN A 156 -0.81 22.16 4.94
CA ASN A 156 0.07 22.78 5.93
C ASN A 156 0.29 24.26 5.59
N GLY A 157 -0.81 24.97 5.46
CA GLY A 157 -0.75 26.42 5.36
C GLY A 157 -0.91 27.06 6.70
#